data_2270e5b3d63788cbd445e3d35e07f98b
#
_entry.id   2270e5b3d63788cbd445e3d35e07f98b
#
_cell.length_a   1.000
_cell.length_b   1.000
_cell.length_c   1.000
_cell.angle_alpha   90.00
_cell.angle_beta   90.00
_cell.angle_gamma   90.00
#
_symmetry.space_group_name_H-M   'P 1'
#
loop_
_entity.id
_entity.type
_entity.pdbx_description
1 polymer ?
#
loop_
_entity_poly.entity_id
_entity_poly.type
_entity_poly.pdbx_seq_one_letter_code
_entity_poly.pdbx_strand_id
1 'polypeptide(L)'
;MERNEILSKVDHTLLAQTATWAEIRAICDDGMKYHTASVCIPASYVKQAKDYVGGKIAICTVIGFPNGYDTTKAKCFEAADAVENGADEVDMVINIGWVKDQRWGDLLEEIRAVKAACQGKLLKVIIETCLLTDDEKIKMCEIVSASGADYIKTSTGFSTDGATFHDVELFAKHVKPGVKIKAAGGISSLDDAEKFIELGASRLGTSRVVKIVKKLEAEEK
;
A
#
# COMPACT_ATOMS: atom_id res chain seq x y z
N MET A 1 15.53 -2.08 16.07
CA MET A 1 15.88 -1.63 14.68
C MET A 1 16.19 -0.13 14.69
N GLU A 2 17.10 0.35 13.83
CA GLU A 2 17.39 1.78 13.75
C GLU A 2 16.20 2.55 13.12
N ARG A 3 15.92 3.78 13.63
CA ARG A 3 14.80 4.62 13.13
C ARG A 3 14.82 4.79 11.61
N ASN A 4 16.00 5.02 11.02
CA ASN A 4 16.15 5.22 9.57
C ASN A 4 15.83 3.95 8.77
N GLU A 5 16.08 2.78 9.33
CA GLU A 5 15.74 1.50 8.69
C GLU A 5 14.21 1.30 8.65
N ILE A 6 13.50 1.64 9.73
CA ILE A 6 12.04 1.62 9.76
C ILE A 6 11.48 2.63 8.73
N LEU A 7 11.98 3.88 8.74
CA LEU A 7 11.53 4.94 7.83
C LEU A 7 11.71 4.56 6.36
N SER A 8 12.81 3.90 6.01
CA SER A 8 13.08 3.45 4.64
C SER A 8 12.08 2.41 4.11
N LYS A 9 11.24 1.84 4.98
CA LYS A 9 10.18 0.88 4.63
C LYS A 9 8.78 1.51 4.68
N VAL A 10 8.67 2.79 4.97
CA VAL A 10 7.38 3.48 5.11
C VAL A 10 6.89 4.03 3.77
N ASP A 11 5.65 3.71 3.40
CA ASP A 11 4.85 4.52 2.48
C ASP A 11 4.17 5.61 3.32
N HIS A 12 4.72 6.83 3.30
CA HIS A 12 4.17 7.95 4.07
C HIS A 12 2.87 8.41 3.45
N THR A 13 1.75 8.17 4.15
CA THR A 13 0.42 8.11 3.53
C THR A 13 -0.46 9.29 3.94
N LEU A 14 -1.11 9.92 2.94
CA LEU A 14 -2.22 10.86 3.12
C LEU A 14 -3.28 10.61 2.06
N LEU A 15 -4.39 9.97 2.45
CA LEU A 15 -5.51 9.60 1.58
C LEU A 15 -6.84 10.18 2.08
N ALA A 16 -6.82 11.16 2.99
CA ALA A 16 -8.04 11.82 3.45
C ALA A 16 -8.77 12.49 2.28
N GLN A 17 -10.11 12.36 2.24
CA GLN A 17 -10.94 12.96 1.18
C GLN A 17 -10.80 14.49 1.11
N THR A 18 -10.43 15.12 2.20
CA THR A 18 -10.26 16.57 2.34
C THR A 18 -8.81 17.03 2.11
N ALA A 19 -7.90 16.12 1.73
CA ALA A 19 -6.48 16.45 1.54
C ALA A 19 -6.29 17.57 0.52
N THR A 20 -5.56 18.60 0.91
CA THR A 20 -5.23 19.76 0.10
C THR A 20 -3.83 19.65 -0.50
N TRP A 21 -3.55 20.41 -1.56
CA TRP A 21 -2.20 20.45 -2.12
C TRP A 21 -1.13 20.86 -1.09
N ALA A 22 -1.45 21.78 -0.18
CA ALA A 22 -0.50 22.18 0.86
C ALA A 22 -0.11 21.02 1.77
N GLU A 23 -1.06 20.16 2.12
CA GLU A 23 -0.82 18.95 2.94
C GLU A 23 -0.08 17.87 2.14
N ILE A 24 -0.43 17.66 0.86
CA ILE A 24 0.30 16.74 -0.04
C ILE A 24 1.75 17.17 -0.20
N ARG A 25 2.01 18.47 -0.39
CA ARG A 25 3.37 19.00 -0.46
C ARG A 25 4.15 18.75 0.82
N ALA A 26 3.53 18.97 1.98
CA ALA A 26 4.15 18.71 3.27
C ALA A 26 4.52 17.22 3.46
N ILE A 27 3.67 16.30 2.99
CA ILE A 27 3.96 14.85 2.99
C ILE A 27 5.14 14.54 2.05
N CYS A 28 5.24 15.19 0.89
CA CYS A 28 6.38 15.03 -0.02
C CYS A 28 7.68 15.52 0.63
N ASP A 29 7.65 16.69 1.27
CA ASP A 29 8.81 17.25 1.99
C ASP A 29 9.26 16.32 3.12
N ASP A 30 8.31 15.79 3.91
CA ASP A 30 8.60 14.80 4.95
C ASP A 30 9.19 13.52 4.36
N GLY A 31 8.61 12.99 3.29
CA GLY A 31 9.10 11.79 2.62
C GLY A 31 10.53 11.93 2.12
N MET A 32 10.86 13.06 1.50
CA MET A 32 12.22 13.36 1.04
C MET A 32 13.19 13.55 2.20
N LYS A 33 12.78 14.27 3.25
CA LYS A 33 13.62 14.53 4.45
C LYS A 33 13.95 13.25 5.20
N TYR A 34 12.97 12.38 5.40
CA TYR A 34 13.07 11.16 6.20
C TYR A 34 13.40 9.91 5.37
N HIS A 35 13.63 10.09 4.06
CA HIS A 35 13.98 9.00 3.13
C HIS A 35 13.01 7.82 3.22
N THR A 36 11.69 8.12 3.23
CA THR A 36 10.66 7.06 3.22
C THR A 36 10.68 6.32 1.88
N ALA A 37 10.14 5.10 1.85
CA ALA A 37 10.10 4.30 0.63
C ALA A 37 9.29 4.97 -0.50
N SER A 38 8.18 5.57 -0.13
CA SER A 38 7.34 6.37 -1.02
C SER A 38 6.49 7.38 -0.23
N VAL A 39 5.80 8.25 -0.94
CA VAL A 39 4.60 8.93 -0.45
C VAL A 39 3.38 8.36 -1.15
N CYS A 40 2.32 8.04 -0.39
CA CYS A 40 1.09 7.46 -0.91
C CYS A 40 -0.04 8.51 -0.81
N ILE A 41 -0.53 8.95 -1.97
CA ILE A 41 -1.38 10.15 -2.11
C ILE A 41 -2.55 9.88 -3.07
N PRO A 42 -3.63 10.70 -3.06
CA PRO A 42 -4.73 10.57 -4.01
C PRO A 42 -4.27 10.74 -5.46
N ALA A 43 -4.86 9.98 -6.39
CA ALA A 43 -4.47 9.96 -7.80
C ALA A 43 -4.47 11.35 -8.47
N SER A 44 -5.42 12.20 -8.11
CA SER A 44 -5.53 13.57 -8.64
C SER A 44 -4.33 14.48 -8.38
N TYR A 45 -3.48 14.13 -7.40
CA TYR A 45 -2.27 14.89 -7.06
C TYR A 45 -0.97 14.25 -7.60
N VAL A 46 -1.04 13.06 -8.21
CA VAL A 46 0.16 12.32 -8.65
C VAL A 46 1.03 13.15 -9.56
N LYS A 47 0.47 13.72 -10.63
CA LYS A 47 1.26 14.55 -11.59
C LYS A 47 1.94 15.72 -10.90
N GLN A 48 1.19 16.48 -10.11
CA GLN A 48 1.71 17.66 -9.42
C GLN A 48 2.78 17.29 -8.38
N ALA A 49 2.60 16.19 -7.65
CA ALA A 49 3.57 15.69 -6.68
C ALA A 49 4.84 15.17 -7.39
N LYS A 50 4.69 14.45 -8.52
CA LYS A 50 5.83 13.95 -9.32
C LYS A 50 6.69 15.09 -9.81
N ASP A 51 6.07 16.14 -10.36
CA ASP A 51 6.76 17.35 -10.81
C ASP A 51 7.48 18.05 -9.64
N TYR A 52 6.82 18.12 -8.47
CA TYR A 52 7.37 18.76 -7.28
C TYR A 52 8.58 18.03 -6.70
N VAL A 53 8.52 16.69 -6.57
CA VAL A 53 9.61 15.93 -5.95
C VAL A 53 10.81 15.73 -6.88
N GLY A 54 10.63 15.89 -8.21
CA GLY A 54 11.73 15.79 -9.17
C GLY A 54 12.48 14.46 -9.13
N GLY A 55 11.78 13.35 -8.83
CA GLY A 55 12.36 12.01 -8.78
C GLY A 55 13.10 11.67 -7.47
N LYS A 56 13.10 12.55 -6.47
CA LYS A 56 13.80 12.32 -5.20
C LYS A 56 13.12 11.31 -4.29
N ILE A 57 11.86 10.99 -4.53
CA ILE A 57 11.09 9.98 -3.81
C ILE A 57 10.07 9.36 -4.77
N ALA A 58 9.73 8.07 -4.53
CA ALA A 58 8.69 7.40 -5.29
C ALA A 58 7.30 7.91 -4.92
N ILE A 59 6.43 8.06 -5.93
CA ILE A 59 5.02 8.40 -5.77
C ILE A 59 4.18 7.14 -5.89
N CYS A 60 3.47 6.81 -4.83
CA CYS A 60 2.46 5.75 -4.76
C CYS A 60 1.06 6.37 -4.82
N THR A 61 0.13 5.68 -5.47
CA THR A 61 -1.30 6.03 -5.40
C THR A 61 -2.17 4.80 -5.28
N VAL A 62 -3.48 4.99 -5.14
CA VAL A 62 -4.47 3.94 -4.95
C VAL A 62 -5.46 3.92 -6.09
N ILE A 63 -6.00 2.74 -6.43
CA ILE A 63 -7.02 2.53 -7.46
C ILE A 63 -8.10 1.56 -7.00
N GLY A 64 -9.32 1.68 -7.55
CA GLY A 64 -10.48 0.93 -7.06
C GLY A 64 -10.73 1.13 -5.58
N PHE A 65 -10.38 2.28 -5.07
CA PHE A 65 -10.18 2.51 -3.64
C PHE A 65 -11.29 3.40 -3.03
N PRO A 66 -11.78 3.09 -1.80
CA PRO A 66 -11.33 2.01 -0.92
C PRO A 66 -12.12 0.69 -1.07
N ASN A 67 -13.18 0.65 -1.85
CA ASN A 67 -14.17 -0.42 -1.82
C ASN A 67 -13.86 -1.64 -2.69
N GLY A 68 -13.07 -1.50 -3.75
CA GLY A 68 -12.63 -2.59 -4.61
C GLY A 68 -13.66 -3.17 -5.58
N TYR A 69 -14.89 -2.70 -5.58
CA TYR A 69 -15.99 -3.28 -6.40
C TYR A 69 -16.16 -2.66 -7.80
N ASP A 70 -15.24 -1.79 -8.21
CA ASP A 70 -15.22 -1.27 -9.58
C ASP A 70 -14.95 -2.39 -10.58
N THR A 71 -15.36 -2.16 -11.84
CA THR A 71 -15.06 -3.14 -12.88
C THR A 71 -13.55 -3.22 -13.15
N THR A 72 -13.07 -4.38 -13.60
CA THR A 72 -11.67 -4.58 -13.98
C THR A 72 -11.20 -3.53 -15.00
N LYS A 73 -12.05 -3.16 -15.96
CA LYS A 73 -11.72 -2.12 -16.96
C LYS A 73 -11.49 -0.75 -16.32
N ALA A 74 -12.33 -0.37 -15.35
CA ALA A 74 -12.18 0.89 -14.63
C ALA A 74 -10.85 0.90 -13.85
N LYS A 75 -10.55 -0.15 -13.10
CA LYS A 75 -9.27 -0.27 -12.37
C LYS A 75 -8.05 -0.25 -13.31
N CYS A 76 -8.13 -0.91 -14.48
CA CYS A 76 -7.06 -0.85 -15.47
C CYS A 76 -6.86 0.57 -16.02
N PHE A 77 -7.96 1.30 -16.26
CA PHE A 77 -7.89 2.69 -16.70
C PHE A 77 -7.26 3.58 -15.63
N GLU A 78 -7.69 3.46 -14.38
CA GLU A 78 -7.10 4.20 -13.25
C GLU A 78 -5.61 3.90 -13.09
N ALA A 79 -5.19 2.63 -13.22
CA ALA A 79 -3.78 2.25 -13.14
C ALA A 79 -2.94 2.88 -14.25
N ALA A 80 -3.45 2.82 -15.50
CA ALA A 80 -2.76 3.39 -16.65
C ALA A 80 -2.64 4.92 -16.52
N ASP A 81 -3.73 5.61 -16.15
CA ASP A 81 -3.76 7.05 -15.92
C ASP A 81 -2.79 7.47 -14.79
N ALA A 82 -2.78 6.72 -13.68
CA ALA A 82 -1.86 6.99 -12.58
C ALA A 82 -0.39 6.88 -13.02
N VAL A 83 -0.05 5.86 -13.80
CA VAL A 83 1.31 5.66 -14.34
C VAL A 83 1.68 6.75 -15.33
N GLU A 84 0.78 7.14 -16.22
CA GLU A 84 0.98 8.25 -17.18
C GLU A 84 1.24 9.58 -16.45
N ASN A 85 0.53 9.80 -15.33
CA ASN A 85 0.74 10.96 -14.47
C ASN A 85 2.02 10.88 -13.60
N GLY A 86 2.75 9.77 -13.64
CA GLY A 86 4.06 9.62 -13.00
C GLY A 86 4.07 8.81 -11.70
N ALA A 87 3.03 8.03 -11.40
CA ALA A 87 3.08 7.08 -10.29
C ALA A 87 4.17 6.02 -10.52
N ASP A 88 4.97 5.77 -9.50
CA ASP A 88 5.98 4.71 -9.48
C ASP A 88 5.42 3.41 -8.91
N GLU A 89 4.38 3.51 -8.10
CA GLU A 89 3.73 2.41 -7.40
C GLU A 89 2.22 2.61 -7.37
N VAL A 90 1.46 1.52 -7.52
CA VAL A 90 0.00 1.51 -7.50
C VAL A 90 -0.49 0.46 -6.48
N ASP A 91 -1.39 0.86 -5.59
CA ASP A 91 -2.05 -0.03 -4.64
C ASP A 91 -3.51 -0.24 -5.09
N MET A 92 -3.87 -1.44 -5.55
CA MET A 92 -5.24 -1.78 -5.93
C MET A 92 -6.00 -2.45 -4.80
N VAL A 93 -7.32 -2.25 -4.74
CA VAL A 93 -8.20 -3.05 -3.88
C VAL A 93 -8.88 -4.12 -4.72
N ILE A 94 -8.87 -5.38 -4.22
CA ILE A 94 -9.59 -6.48 -4.86
C ILE A 94 -11.12 -6.32 -4.72
N ASN A 95 -11.88 -7.06 -5.53
CA ASN A 95 -13.31 -7.18 -5.30
C ASN A 95 -13.58 -8.18 -4.17
N ILE A 96 -13.91 -7.68 -2.97
CA ILE A 96 -14.17 -8.50 -1.78
C ILE A 96 -15.39 -9.41 -1.99
N GLY A 97 -16.43 -8.92 -2.69
CA GLY A 97 -17.59 -9.74 -3.04
C GLY A 97 -17.23 -11.00 -3.83
N TRP A 98 -16.26 -10.88 -4.75
CA TRP A 98 -15.77 -12.04 -5.51
C TRP A 98 -15.00 -13.04 -4.64
N VAL A 99 -14.35 -12.60 -3.56
CA VAL A 99 -13.76 -13.52 -2.58
C VAL A 99 -14.87 -14.33 -1.90
N LYS A 100 -15.95 -13.67 -1.45
CA LYS A 100 -17.09 -14.33 -0.81
C LYS A 100 -17.82 -15.28 -1.74
N ASP A 101 -17.90 -14.94 -3.03
CA ASP A 101 -18.46 -15.80 -4.08
C ASP A 101 -17.48 -16.88 -4.58
N GLN A 102 -16.26 -16.94 -4.02
CA GLN A 102 -15.19 -17.85 -4.44
C GLN A 102 -14.81 -17.76 -5.92
N ARG A 103 -14.93 -16.58 -6.52
CA ARG A 103 -14.61 -16.29 -7.92
C ARG A 103 -13.09 -16.12 -8.11
N TRP A 104 -12.34 -17.14 -7.74
CA TRP A 104 -10.86 -17.10 -7.69
C TRP A 104 -10.22 -16.82 -9.04
N GLY A 105 -10.80 -17.36 -10.12
CA GLY A 105 -10.33 -17.12 -11.48
C GLY A 105 -10.47 -15.65 -11.90
N ASP A 106 -11.62 -15.04 -11.59
CA ASP A 106 -11.88 -13.63 -11.92
C ASP A 106 -10.94 -12.69 -11.13
N LEU A 107 -10.67 -13.00 -9.85
CA LEU A 107 -9.71 -12.26 -9.02
C LEU A 107 -8.29 -12.34 -9.61
N LEU A 108 -7.86 -13.52 -10.04
CA LEU A 108 -6.55 -13.71 -10.65
C LEU A 108 -6.42 -12.90 -11.94
N GLU A 109 -7.41 -12.97 -12.82
CA GLU A 109 -7.41 -12.25 -14.10
C GLU A 109 -7.52 -10.73 -13.90
N GLU A 110 -8.29 -10.25 -12.91
CA GLU A 110 -8.33 -8.83 -12.57
C GLU A 110 -6.95 -8.32 -12.15
N ILE A 111 -6.27 -9.00 -11.23
CA ILE A 111 -4.95 -8.58 -10.75
C ILE A 111 -3.93 -8.59 -11.91
N ARG A 112 -3.96 -9.60 -12.77
CA ARG A 112 -3.12 -9.69 -13.96
C ARG A 112 -3.35 -8.54 -14.94
N ALA A 113 -4.61 -8.22 -15.21
CA ALA A 113 -4.97 -7.14 -16.10
C ALA A 113 -4.50 -5.78 -15.54
N VAL A 114 -4.71 -5.53 -14.25
CA VAL A 114 -4.23 -4.31 -13.58
C VAL A 114 -2.70 -4.28 -13.54
N LYS A 115 -2.02 -5.40 -13.28
CA LYS A 115 -0.53 -5.46 -13.33
C LYS A 115 0.00 -5.11 -14.71
N ALA A 116 -0.63 -5.59 -15.75
CA ALA A 116 -0.27 -5.22 -17.13
C ALA A 116 -0.49 -3.71 -17.39
N ALA A 117 -1.60 -3.14 -16.89
CA ALA A 117 -1.88 -1.71 -17.00
C ALA A 117 -0.89 -0.82 -16.22
N CYS A 118 -0.21 -1.36 -15.21
CA CYS A 118 0.86 -0.66 -14.49
C CYS A 118 2.17 -0.50 -15.29
N GLN A 119 2.29 -1.06 -16.51
CA GLN A 119 3.41 -0.84 -17.43
C GLN A 119 4.81 -1.00 -16.77
N GLY A 120 4.98 -2.05 -15.97
CA GLY A 120 6.24 -2.34 -15.27
C GLY A 120 6.41 -1.65 -13.91
N LYS A 121 5.50 -0.76 -13.51
CA LYS A 121 5.50 -0.16 -12.18
C LYS A 121 5.06 -1.18 -11.13
N LEU A 122 5.38 -0.89 -9.85
CA LEU A 122 5.01 -1.77 -8.74
C LEU A 122 3.49 -1.81 -8.54
N LEU A 123 2.95 -3.02 -8.43
CA LEU A 123 1.55 -3.24 -8.04
C LEU A 123 1.49 -3.89 -6.65
N LYS A 124 0.72 -3.28 -5.73
CA LYS A 124 0.42 -3.86 -4.43
C LYS A 124 -1.07 -4.16 -4.35
N VAL A 125 -1.41 -5.36 -3.91
CA VAL A 125 -2.78 -5.89 -3.91
C VAL A 125 -3.34 -5.86 -2.49
N ILE A 126 -4.29 -4.95 -2.23
CA ILE A 126 -5.01 -4.83 -0.96
C ILE A 126 -6.10 -5.89 -0.94
N ILE A 127 -6.05 -6.79 0.03
CA ILE A 127 -7.07 -7.82 0.19
C ILE A 127 -8.09 -7.52 1.31
N GLU A 128 -7.90 -6.45 2.08
CA GLU A 128 -8.76 -5.99 3.19
C GLU A 128 -8.99 -7.10 4.23
N THR A 129 -7.95 -7.48 4.93
CA THR A 129 -7.89 -8.66 5.81
C THR A 129 -8.99 -8.71 6.85
N CYS A 130 -9.44 -7.56 7.38
CA CYS A 130 -10.50 -7.49 8.38
C CYS A 130 -11.87 -8.00 7.89
N LEU A 131 -12.06 -8.13 6.59
CA LEU A 131 -13.28 -8.66 5.98
C LEU A 131 -13.17 -10.14 5.55
N LEU A 132 -12.00 -10.76 5.74
CA LEU A 132 -11.70 -12.11 5.25
C LEU A 132 -11.45 -13.09 6.39
N THR A 133 -11.86 -14.36 6.18
CA THR A 133 -11.41 -15.48 7.02
C THR A 133 -9.96 -15.84 6.72
N ASP A 134 -9.31 -16.60 7.59
CA ASP A 134 -7.93 -17.03 7.36
C ASP A 134 -7.80 -17.93 6.12
N ASP A 135 -8.77 -18.80 5.84
CA ASP A 135 -8.79 -19.63 4.62
C ASP A 135 -8.87 -18.75 3.34
N GLU A 136 -9.70 -17.69 3.37
CA GLU A 136 -9.79 -16.73 2.27
C GLU A 136 -8.48 -15.94 2.09
N LYS A 137 -7.82 -15.53 3.20
CA LYS A 137 -6.50 -14.86 3.16
C LYS A 137 -5.42 -15.77 2.56
N ILE A 138 -5.38 -17.05 2.98
CA ILE A 138 -4.47 -18.06 2.43
C ILE A 138 -4.70 -18.21 0.92
N LYS A 139 -5.96 -18.32 0.51
CA LYS A 139 -6.30 -18.42 -0.91
C LYS A 139 -5.87 -17.17 -1.70
N MET A 140 -6.03 -15.99 -1.11
CA MET A 140 -5.54 -14.75 -1.72
C MET A 140 -4.00 -14.68 -1.79
N CYS A 141 -3.26 -15.24 -0.82
CA CYS A 141 -1.81 -15.37 -0.93
C CYS A 141 -1.40 -16.19 -2.17
N GLU A 142 -2.10 -17.30 -2.45
CA GLU A 142 -1.87 -18.10 -3.67
C GLU A 142 -2.15 -17.31 -4.95
N ILE A 143 -3.31 -16.62 -4.99
CA ILE A 143 -3.75 -15.85 -6.16
C ILE A 143 -2.80 -14.69 -6.44
N VAL A 144 -2.46 -13.90 -5.43
CA VAL A 144 -1.52 -12.79 -5.58
C VAL A 144 -0.15 -13.30 -6.03
N SER A 145 0.30 -14.44 -5.47
CA SER A 145 1.57 -15.07 -5.88
C SER A 145 1.57 -15.56 -7.33
N ALA A 146 0.41 -15.92 -7.87
CA ALA A 146 0.26 -16.39 -9.26
C ALA A 146 -0.01 -15.25 -10.26
N SER A 147 -0.29 -14.04 -9.78
CA SER A 147 -0.76 -12.92 -10.62
C SER A 147 0.36 -12.10 -11.27
N GLY A 148 1.57 -12.14 -10.72
CA GLY A 148 2.67 -11.27 -11.11
C GLY A 148 2.71 -9.94 -10.37
N ALA A 149 1.82 -9.72 -9.40
CA ALA A 149 1.89 -8.57 -8.51
C ALA A 149 3.14 -8.61 -7.61
N ASP A 150 3.62 -7.45 -7.20
CA ASP A 150 4.86 -7.32 -6.43
C ASP A 150 4.64 -7.46 -4.92
N TYR A 151 3.44 -7.07 -4.44
CA TYR A 151 3.09 -7.12 -3.03
C TYR A 151 1.67 -7.63 -2.80
N ILE A 152 1.49 -8.34 -1.68
CA ILE A 152 0.20 -8.44 -1.00
C ILE A 152 0.15 -7.39 0.12
N LYS A 153 -0.98 -6.71 0.27
CA LYS A 153 -1.19 -5.65 1.27
C LYS A 153 -2.41 -5.98 2.13
N THR A 154 -2.32 -5.75 3.43
CA THR A 154 -3.39 -6.09 4.36
C THR A 154 -4.66 -5.27 4.17
N SER A 155 -4.56 -3.93 4.18
CA SER A 155 -5.72 -3.09 4.47
C SER A 155 -5.68 -1.76 3.73
N THR A 156 -6.87 -1.19 3.50
CA THR A 156 -7.04 0.18 2.99
C THR A 156 -6.80 1.24 4.06
N GLY A 157 -7.13 0.95 5.32
CA GLY A 157 -7.22 1.92 6.40
C GLY A 157 -8.56 2.68 6.45
N PHE A 158 -9.54 2.29 5.62
CA PHE A 158 -10.89 2.88 5.52
C PHE A 158 -12.00 1.89 5.84
N SER A 159 -11.67 0.71 6.36
CA SER A 159 -12.60 -0.32 6.80
C SER A 159 -12.64 -0.41 8.33
N THR A 160 -13.13 -1.53 8.86
CA THR A 160 -13.36 -1.73 10.30
C THR A 160 -12.09 -1.91 11.11
N ASP A 161 -10.98 -2.37 10.47
CA ASP A 161 -9.71 -2.60 11.14
C ASP A 161 -8.53 -2.45 10.15
N GLY A 162 -7.29 -2.45 10.68
CA GLY A 162 -6.02 -2.40 9.94
C GLY A 162 -5.27 -3.72 9.97
N ALA A 163 -3.95 -3.64 9.74
CA ALA A 163 -3.05 -4.78 9.81
C ALA A 163 -2.98 -5.37 11.22
N THR A 164 -2.98 -6.69 11.30
CA THR A 164 -2.66 -7.42 12.54
C THR A 164 -1.35 -8.19 12.38
N PHE A 165 -0.70 -8.48 13.50
CA PHE A 165 0.52 -9.30 13.49
C PHE A 165 0.23 -10.70 12.94
N HIS A 166 -0.95 -11.26 13.29
CA HIS A 166 -1.43 -12.53 12.77
C HIS A 166 -1.53 -12.55 11.24
N ASP A 167 -2.08 -11.50 10.63
CA ASP A 167 -2.20 -11.41 9.17
C ASP A 167 -0.82 -11.42 8.48
N VAL A 168 0.14 -10.69 9.03
CA VAL A 168 1.49 -10.64 8.44
C VAL A 168 2.22 -11.97 8.60
N GLU A 169 2.10 -12.63 9.77
CA GLU A 169 2.63 -13.99 9.97
C GLU A 169 1.99 -14.99 9.00
N LEU A 170 0.69 -14.90 8.78
CA LEU A 170 -0.04 -15.76 7.86
C LEU A 170 0.45 -15.53 6.41
N PHE A 171 0.60 -14.27 6.00
CA PHE A 171 1.15 -13.94 4.68
C PHE A 171 2.57 -14.48 4.51
N ALA A 172 3.44 -14.28 5.50
CA ALA A 172 4.83 -14.74 5.45
C ALA A 172 4.96 -16.26 5.27
N LYS A 173 3.97 -17.03 5.76
CA LYS A 173 3.91 -18.49 5.61
C LYS A 173 3.38 -18.95 4.25
N HIS A 174 2.55 -18.13 3.58
CA HIS A 174 1.75 -18.59 2.44
C HIS A 174 2.06 -17.88 1.11
N VAL A 175 2.69 -16.70 1.10
CA VAL A 175 3.13 -16.08 -0.16
C VAL A 175 4.32 -16.83 -0.74
N LYS A 176 4.38 -16.90 -2.06
CA LYS A 176 5.53 -17.51 -2.75
C LYS A 176 6.70 -16.52 -2.82
N PRO A 177 7.95 -17.05 -2.95
CA PRO A 177 9.12 -16.21 -3.20
C PRO A 177 8.89 -15.25 -4.37
N GLY A 178 9.26 -13.98 -4.17
CA GLY A 178 9.08 -12.91 -5.16
C GLY A 178 7.93 -11.95 -4.80
N VAL A 179 6.92 -12.39 -4.06
CA VAL A 179 5.87 -11.50 -3.54
C VAL A 179 6.26 -11.00 -2.14
N LYS A 180 6.24 -9.68 -1.98
CA LYS A 180 6.54 -9.00 -0.73
C LYS A 180 5.26 -8.69 0.05
N ILE A 181 5.40 -8.32 1.33
CA ILE A 181 4.29 -8.04 2.23
C ILE A 181 4.30 -6.56 2.61
N LYS A 182 3.12 -5.92 2.50
CA LYS A 182 2.88 -4.58 3.03
C LYS A 182 1.83 -4.65 4.14
N ALA A 183 2.22 -4.25 5.35
CA ALA A 183 1.29 -4.00 6.44
C ALA A 183 0.78 -2.55 6.37
N ALA A 184 -0.53 -2.34 6.48
CA ALA A 184 -1.12 -1.00 6.41
C ALA A 184 -2.31 -0.84 7.35
N GLY A 185 -2.46 0.36 7.94
CA GLY A 185 -3.45 0.63 8.97
C GLY A 185 -3.05 0.07 10.34
N GLY A 186 -3.47 0.71 11.41
CA GLY A 186 -3.21 0.24 12.78
C GLY A 186 -1.78 0.43 13.32
N ILE A 187 -0.81 0.80 12.50
CA ILE A 187 0.59 0.99 12.92
C ILE A 187 0.69 2.30 13.71
N SER A 188 0.78 2.21 15.03
CA SER A 188 0.63 3.34 15.93
C SER A 188 1.88 3.73 16.72
N SER A 189 2.94 2.92 16.67
CA SER A 189 4.21 3.12 17.34
C SER A 189 5.39 2.66 16.48
N LEU A 190 6.62 2.99 16.90
CA LEU A 190 7.84 2.44 16.31
C LEU A 190 7.98 0.95 16.62
N ASP A 191 7.54 0.54 17.81
CA ASP A 191 7.55 -0.88 18.23
C ASP A 191 6.60 -1.72 17.37
N ASP A 192 5.39 -1.21 17.06
CA ASP A 192 4.49 -1.88 16.09
C ASP A 192 5.17 -2.01 14.72
N ALA A 193 5.80 -0.92 14.25
CA ALA A 193 6.47 -0.90 12.95
C ALA A 193 7.60 -1.94 12.89
N GLU A 194 8.45 -1.97 13.91
CA GLU A 194 9.53 -2.96 14.05
C GLU A 194 8.97 -4.38 14.09
N LYS A 195 7.92 -4.62 14.88
CA LYS A 195 7.29 -5.93 14.99
C LYS A 195 6.72 -6.42 13.66
N PHE A 196 6.04 -5.57 12.88
CA PHE A 196 5.57 -5.95 11.55
C PHE A 196 6.71 -6.32 10.60
N ILE A 197 7.86 -5.59 10.68
CA ILE A 197 9.04 -5.90 9.86
C ILE A 197 9.64 -7.24 10.26
N GLU A 198 9.80 -7.51 11.56
CA GLU A 198 10.28 -8.80 12.07
C GLU A 198 9.43 -9.98 11.60
N LEU A 199 8.11 -9.79 11.51
CA LEU A 199 7.16 -10.81 11.05
C LEU A 199 7.15 -11.00 9.53
N GLY A 200 7.91 -10.19 8.77
CA GLY A 200 8.08 -10.36 7.33
C GLY A 200 7.54 -9.22 6.47
N ALA A 201 6.97 -8.16 7.05
CA ALA A 201 6.58 -7.00 6.26
C ALA A 201 7.84 -6.26 5.75
N SER A 202 7.92 -6.07 4.45
CA SER A 202 8.99 -5.28 3.81
C SER A 202 8.56 -3.85 3.50
N ARG A 203 7.29 -3.51 3.72
CA ARG A 203 6.70 -2.19 3.51
C ARG A 203 5.63 -1.91 4.57
N LEU A 204 5.52 -0.66 5.00
CA LEU A 204 4.57 -0.20 6.02
C LEU A 204 3.75 0.98 5.49
N GLY A 205 2.43 0.84 5.39
CA GLY A 205 1.53 1.94 5.02
C GLY A 205 1.04 2.66 6.28
N THR A 206 1.54 3.86 6.54
CA THR A 206 1.20 4.61 7.76
C THR A 206 1.30 6.12 7.57
N SER A 207 0.40 6.85 8.26
CA SER A 207 0.45 8.31 8.40
C SER A 207 1.12 8.76 9.72
N ARG A 208 1.49 7.82 10.60
CA ARG A 208 1.87 8.12 12.00
C ARG A 208 3.36 8.06 12.26
N VAL A 209 4.08 7.09 11.69
CA VAL A 209 5.50 6.83 12.02
C VAL A 209 6.37 8.08 11.83
N VAL A 210 6.24 8.78 10.70
CA VAL A 210 7.00 10.04 10.48
C VAL A 210 6.64 11.10 11.51
N LYS A 211 5.36 11.23 11.89
CA LYS A 211 4.92 12.18 12.92
C LYS A 211 5.50 11.87 14.29
N ILE A 212 5.61 10.58 14.65
CA ILE A 212 6.24 10.12 15.88
C ILE A 212 7.73 10.51 15.90
N VAL A 213 8.45 10.24 14.81
CA VAL A 213 9.87 10.60 14.70
C VAL A 213 10.06 12.11 14.81
N LYS A 214 9.23 12.92 14.13
CA LYS A 214 9.26 14.39 14.25
C LYS A 214 9.08 14.87 15.68
N LYS A 215 8.17 14.23 16.43
CA LYS A 215 7.94 14.57 17.85
C LYS A 215 9.16 14.24 18.70
N LEU A 216 9.72 13.05 18.54
CA LEU A 216 10.93 12.65 19.27
C LEU A 216 12.13 13.57 18.98
N GLU A 217 12.36 13.95 17.71
CA GLU A 217 13.41 14.93 17.33
C GLU A 217 13.20 16.32 17.95
N ALA A 218 11.95 16.70 18.21
CA ALA A 218 11.65 17.97 18.86
C ALA A 218 11.88 17.94 20.39
N GLU A 219 11.72 16.76 21.01
CA GLU A 219 11.97 16.53 22.44
C GLU A 219 13.47 16.34 22.75
N GLU A 220 14.29 15.95 21.76
CA GLU A 220 15.75 15.78 21.87
C GLU A 220 16.55 17.11 21.74
N LYS A 221 15.88 18.25 21.44
CA LYS A 221 16.44 19.60 21.27
C LYS A 221 16.24 20.47 22.50
#